data_d96d3e6ef3e377250b1ef72574bffb66
#
_entry.id   d96d3e6ef3e377250b1ef72574bffb66
#
_cell.length_a   1.000
_cell.length_b   1.000
_cell.length_c   1.000
_cell.angle_alpha   90.00
_cell.angle_beta   90.00
_cell.angle_gamma   90.00
#
_symmetry.space_group_name_H-M   'P 1'
#
loop_
_entity.id
_entity.type
_entity.pdbx_description
1 polymer ?
#
loop_
_entity_poly.entity_id
_entity_poly.type
_entity_poly.pdbx_seq_one_letter_code
_entity_poly.pdbx_strand_id
1 'polypeptide(L)'
;MDIILKRKLKIDKLIIKHFKPYFFSVSDVSEQHRGHKNFKENVESHFEIIIVSEKFYNKNKIERHRMVNKSLQEEFSSDLHSVIIRTYTTDEYKNI
;
A
#
# COMPACT_ATOMS: atom_id res chain seq x y z
N MET A 1 -1.23 -4.70 22.31
CA MET A 1 -1.33 -4.15 20.97
C MET A 1 -2.04 -5.09 20.05
N ASP A 2 -2.91 -4.56 19.24
CA ASP A 2 -3.70 -5.37 18.34
C ASP A 2 -2.86 -5.88 17.18
N ILE A 3 -2.78 -7.21 17.03
CA ILE A 3 -2.02 -7.84 15.95
C ILE A 3 -2.60 -7.47 14.58
N ILE A 4 -3.91 -7.27 14.52
CA ILE A 4 -4.60 -6.94 13.26
C ILE A 4 -4.05 -5.66 12.64
N LEU A 5 -3.70 -4.66 13.45
CA LEU A 5 -3.21 -3.38 12.97
C LEU A 5 -1.72 -3.38 12.63
N LYS A 6 -1.04 -4.47 12.93
CA LYS A 6 0.41 -4.50 12.82
C LYS A 6 0.92 -4.32 11.40
N ARG A 7 0.26 -4.95 10.43
CA ARG A 7 0.65 -4.85 9.03
C ARG A 7 0.43 -3.46 8.47
N LYS A 8 -0.71 -2.86 8.79
CA LYS A 8 -0.97 -1.49 8.36
C LYS A 8 0.09 -0.54 8.87
N LEU A 9 0.45 -0.64 10.14
CA LEU A 9 1.49 0.21 10.72
C LEU A 9 2.84 -0.01 10.07
N LYS A 10 3.18 -1.23 9.72
CA LYS A 10 4.44 -1.53 9.02
C LYS A 10 4.43 -0.93 7.62
N ILE A 11 3.31 -1.04 6.91
CA ILE A 11 3.17 -0.46 5.59
C ILE A 11 3.32 1.06 5.67
N ASP A 12 2.64 1.70 6.63
CA ASP A 12 2.76 3.14 6.83
C ASP A 12 4.22 3.56 6.98
N LYS A 13 4.95 2.86 7.83
CA LYS A 13 6.35 3.17 8.08
C LYS A 13 7.23 3.01 6.85
N LEU A 14 6.99 1.96 6.07
CA LEU A 14 7.74 1.72 4.84
C LEU A 14 7.49 2.82 3.81
N ILE A 15 6.23 3.24 3.68
CA ILE A 15 5.87 4.30 2.74
C ILE A 15 6.55 5.61 3.13
N ILE A 16 6.50 5.96 4.41
CA ILE A 16 7.13 7.18 4.89
C ILE A 16 8.63 7.15 4.65
N LYS A 17 9.24 6.01 4.96
CA LYS A 17 10.70 5.84 4.82
C LYS A 17 11.17 5.96 3.38
N HIS A 18 10.49 5.27 2.47
CA HIS A 18 10.96 5.14 1.09
C HIS A 18 10.48 6.25 0.16
N PHE A 19 9.34 6.83 0.43
CA PHE A 19 8.72 7.77 -0.52
C PHE A 19 8.62 9.20 0.00
N LYS A 20 8.77 9.42 1.30
CA LYS A 20 8.63 10.75 1.91
C LYS A 20 7.41 11.47 1.32
N PRO A 21 6.22 10.89 1.45
CA PRO A 21 5.06 11.31 0.67
C PRO A 21 4.51 12.66 1.11
N TYR A 22 3.99 13.39 0.12
CA TYR A 22 3.16 14.56 0.37
C TYR A 22 1.86 14.14 1.05
N PHE A 23 1.31 13.02 0.61
CA PHE A 23 0.11 12.43 1.17
C PHE A 23 0.14 10.93 0.91
N PHE A 24 -0.40 10.15 1.84
CA PHE A 24 -0.61 8.73 1.60
C PHE A 24 -1.80 8.22 2.40
N SER A 25 -2.37 7.13 1.94
CA SER A 25 -3.48 6.47 2.62
C SER A 25 -3.32 4.97 2.46
N VAL A 26 -3.46 4.25 3.54
CA VAL A 26 -3.45 2.78 3.55
C VAL A 26 -4.74 2.32 4.19
N SER A 27 -5.55 1.63 3.40
CA SER A 27 -6.84 1.12 3.86
C SER A 27 -6.85 -0.39 3.84
N ASP A 28 -7.23 -0.99 4.93
CA ASP A 28 -7.44 -2.42 5.01
C ASP A 28 -8.83 -2.72 4.46
N VAL A 29 -8.88 -3.43 3.33
CA VAL A 29 -10.13 -3.78 2.68
C VAL A 29 -10.42 -5.27 2.78
N SER A 30 -9.77 -5.94 3.74
CA SER A 30 -9.95 -7.38 3.93
C SER A 30 -11.39 -7.77 4.20
N GLU A 31 -12.15 -6.92 4.87
CA GLU A 31 -13.56 -7.17 5.17
C GLU A 31 -14.42 -7.28 3.90
N GLN A 32 -14.00 -6.65 2.81
CA GLN A 32 -14.72 -6.74 1.54
C GLN A 32 -14.64 -8.14 0.94
N HIS A 33 -13.77 -8.98 1.45
CA HIS A 33 -13.57 -10.34 0.97
C HIS A 33 -14.15 -11.38 1.92
N ARG A 34 -14.90 -10.95 2.93
CA ARG A 34 -15.54 -11.87 3.86
C ARG A 34 -16.47 -12.81 3.09
N GLY A 35 -16.34 -14.09 3.36
CA GLY A 35 -17.09 -15.10 2.66
C GLY A 35 -16.39 -15.71 1.47
N HIS A 36 -15.29 -15.14 1.03
CA HIS A 36 -14.46 -15.75 -0.02
C HIS A 36 -13.72 -16.96 0.54
N LYS A 37 -13.44 -17.90 -0.34
CA LYS A 37 -12.82 -19.17 0.05
C LYS A 37 -11.52 -19.00 0.84
N ASN A 38 -10.73 -18.00 0.50
CA ASN A 38 -9.43 -17.77 1.12
C ASN A 38 -9.45 -16.67 2.17
N PHE A 39 -10.64 -16.20 2.54
CA PHE A 39 -10.73 -15.16 3.56
C PHE A 39 -10.33 -15.72 4.92
N LYS A 40 -9.48 -15.00 5.63
CA LYS A 40 -9.09 -15.32 7.00
C LYS A 40 -9.50 -14.16 7.88
N GLU A 41 -10.35 -14.43 8.86
CA GLU A 41 -10.77 -13.41 9.79
C GLU A 41 -9.60 -12.89 10.61
N ASN A 42 -9.62 -11.59 10.91
CA ASN A 42 -8.63 -10.92 11.74
C ASN A 42 -7.21 -10.93 11.15
N VAL A 43 -7.10 -11.16 9.84
CA VAL A 43 -5.83 -11.08 9.14
C VAL A 43 -5.88 -9.96 8.11
N GLU A 44 -5.00 -8.98 8.24
CA GLU A 44 -4.88 -7.88 7.27
C GLU A 44 -4.13 -8.40 6.04
N SER A 45 -4.86 -8.77 5.01
CA SER A 45 -4.26 -9.38 3.82
C SER A 45 -4.59 -8.65 2.52
N HIS A 46 -5.54 -7.72 2.54
CA HIS A 46 -5.96 -6.96 1.36
C HIS A 46 -5.92 -5.48 1.68
N PHE A 47 -5.15 -4.73 0.90
CA PHE A 47 -4.96 -3.31 1.16
C PHE A 47 -5.19 -2.48 -0.09
N GLU A 48 -5.66 -1.26 0.12
CA GLU A 48 -5.71 -0.25 -0.92
C GLU A 48 -4.80 0.89 -0.49
N ILE A 49 -3.81 1.19 -1.32
CA ILE A 49 -2.75 2.14 -0.97
C ILE A 49 -2.72 3.27 -1.98
N ILE A 50 -2.73 4.50 -1.47
CA ILE A 50 -2.55 5.70 -2.27
C ILE A 50 -1.26 6.37 -1.80
N ILE A 51 -0.37 6.69 -2.73
CA ILE A 51 0.88 7.39 -2.40
C ILE A 51 1.06 8.55 -3.35
N VAL A 52 1.21 9.74 -2.79
CA VAL A 52 1.50 10.97 -3.53
C VAL A 52 2.92 11.38 -3.17
N SER A 53 3.84 11.27 -4.12
CA SER A 53 5.26 11.52 -3.85
C SER A 53 5.98 12.02 -5.09
N GLU A 54 6.88 12.96 -4.90
CA GLU A 54 7.75 13.44 -5.97
C GLU A 54 8.76 12.40 -6.43
N LYS A 55 8.94 11.35 -5.66
CA LYS A 55 9.78 10.22 -6.08
C LYS A 55 9.24 9.52 -7.32
N PHE A 56 7.98 9.74 -7.65
CA PHE A 56 7.35 9.16 -8.84
C PHE A 56 7.52 10.02 -10.10
N TYR A 57 8.14 11.18 -9.97
CA TYR A 57 8.35 12.07 -11.10
C TYR A 57 9.21 11.38 -12.17
N ASN A 58 8.79 11.50 -13.43
CA ASN A 58 9.44 10.84 -14.58
C ASN A 58 9.41 9.32 -14.54
N LYS A 59 8.52 8.73 -13.74
CA LYS A 59 8.32 7.29 -13.71
C LYS A 59 6.95 6.94 -14.29
N ASN A 60 6.89 5.92 -15.12
CA ASN A 60 5.60 5.44 -15.61
C ASN A 60 4.90 4.59 -14.55
N LYS A 61 3.66 4.17 -14.81
CA LYS A 61 2.88 3.43 -13.82
C LYS A 61 3.54 2.11 -13.42
N ILE A 62 4.11 1.41 -14.38
CA ILE A 62 4.77 0.13 -14.11
C ILE A 62 5.97 0.33 -13.19
N GLU A 63 6.78 1.34 -13.48
CA GLU A 63 7.94 1.65 -12.66
C GLU A 63 7.54 2.03 -11.24
N ARG A 64 6.50 2.84 -11.11
CA ARG A 64 5.99 3.26 -9.79
C ARG A 64 5.50 2.07 -8.98
N HIS A 65 4.74 1.18 -9.61
CA HIS A 65 4.24 -0.02 -8.93
C HIS A 65 5.38 -0.93 -8.50
N ARG A 66 6.41 -1.06 -9.33
CA ARG A 66 7.59 -1.84 -8.96
C ARG A 66 8.32 -1.25 -7.76
N MET A 67 8.42 0.07 -7.71
CA MET A 67 9.03 0.75 -6.57
C MET A 67 8.27 0.45 -5.28
N VAL A 68 6.95 0.54 -5.32
CA VAL A 68 6.13 0.28 -4.15
C VAL A 68 6.21 -1.18 -3.74
N ASN A 69 6.07 -2.10 -4.69
CA ASN A 69 6.14 -3.52 -4.40
C ASN A 69 7.49 -3.91 -3.80
N LYS A 70 8.57 -3.36 -4.32
CA LYS A 70 9.91 -3.63 -3.77
C LYS A 70 10.00 -3.17 -2.32
N SER A 71 9.44 -2.01 -2.01
CA SER A 71 9.45 -1.50 -0.64
C SER A 71 8.66 -2.39 0.30
N LEU A 72 7.50 -2.88 -0.16
CA LEU A 72 6.66 -3.73 0.67
C LEU A 72 7.25 -5.11 0.87
N GLN A 73 8.01 -5.62 -0.08
CA GLN A 73 8.61 -6.95 0.01
C GLN A 73 9.58 -7.09 1.17
N GLU A 74 10.11 -5.99 1.69
CA GLU A 74 11.00 -6.05 2.84
C GLU A 74 10.31 -6.70 4.05
N GLU A 75 8.99 -6.51 4.18
CA GLU A 75 8.24 -7.00 5.34
C GLU A 75 7.21 -8.07 4.97
N PHE A 76 6.74 -8.08 3.75
CA PHE A 76 5.59 -8.90 3.37
C PHE A 76 5.93 -9.78 2.18
N SER A 77 6.70 -10.82 2.41
CA SER A 77 7.07 -11.73 1.34
C SER A 77 5.97 -12.74 1.00
N SER A 78 5.00 -12.97 1.88
CA SER A 78 4.08 -14.09 1.68
C SER A 78 2.61 -13.85 2.03
N ASP A 79 2.28 -12.97 2.96
CA ASP A 79 0.92 -12.97 3.52
C ASP A 79 -0.03 -11.91 2.97
N LEU A 80 0.42 -11.05 2.07
CA LEU A 80 -0.47 -10.11 1.41
C LEU A 80 -1.09 -10.79 0.19
N HIS A 81 -2.41 -10.91 0.18
CA HIS A 81 -3.11 -11.55 -0.92
C HIS A 81 -3.30 -10.60 -2.09
N SER A 82 -3.56 -9.36 -1.80
CA SER A 82 -3.87 -8.39 -2.84
C SER A 82 -3.57 -6.98 -2.36
N VAL A 83 -2.95 -6.20 -3.23
CA VAL A 83 -2.68 -4.80 -2.94
C VAL A 83 -3.07 -3.99 -4.15
N ILE A 84 -3.98 -3.05 -3.97
CA ILE A 84 -4.32 -2.08 -5.00
C ILE A 84 -3.48 -0.85 -4.75
N ILE A 85 -2.69 -0.44 -5.72
CA ILE A 85 -1.74 0.65 -5.56
C ILE A 85 -2.08 1.78 -6.53
N ARG A 86 -2.24 3.00 -5.99
CA ARG A 86 -2.44 4.20 -6.79
C ARG A 86 -1.33 5.17 -6.47
N THR A 87 -0.62 5.61 -7.49
CA THR A 87 0.57 6.45 -7.32
C THR A 87 0.41 7.74 -8.10
N TYR A 88 0.82 8.84 -7.47
CA TYR A 88 0.71 10.16 -8.06
C TYR A 88 1.91 11.01 -7.69
N THR A 89 2.31 11.94 -8.57
CA THR A 89 3.10 13.08 -8.14
C THR A 89 2.15 14.10 -7.52
N THR A 90 2.69 15.12 -6.87
CA THR A 90 1.87 16.17 -6.27
C THR A 90 0.99 16.86 -7.30
N ASP A 91 1.57 17.18 -8.45
CA ASP A 91 0.82 17.85 -9.52
C ASP A 91 -0.31 16.96 -10.05
N GLU A 92 -0.03 15.70 -10.27
CA GLU A 92 -1.04 14.76 -10.74
C GLU A 92 -2.20 14.66 -9.74
N TYR A 93 -1.88 14.59 -8.46
CA TYR A 93 -2.90 14.46 -7.42
C TYR A 93 -3.79 15.69 -7.32
N LYS A 94 -3.22 16.87 -7.46
CA LYS A 94 -4.00 18.12 -7.41
C LYS A 94 -4.96 18.26 -8.58
N ASN A 95 -4.73 17.55 -9.66
CA ASN A 95 -5.53 17.65 -10.88
C ASN A 95 -6.53 16.49 -11.05
N ILE A 96 -6.73 15.71 -10.03
CA ILE A 96 -7.73 14.64 -10.08
C ILE A 96 -9.13 15.21 -9.91
#